data_00d8cbbdf4e3d2c1ff56efb0097160c5
#
_entry.id   00d8cbbdf4e3d2c1ff56efb0097160c5
#
_cell.length_a   1.000
_cell.length_b   1.000
_cell.length_c   1.000
_cell.angle_alpha   90.00
_cell.angle_beta   90.00
_cell.angle_gamma   90.00
#
_symmetry.space_group_name_H-M   'P 1'
#
loop_
_entity.id
_entity.type
_entity.pdbx_description
1 polymer ?
#
loop_
_entity_poly.entity_id
_entity_poly.type
_entity_poly.pdbx_seq_one_letter_code
_entity_poly.pdbx_strand_id
1 'polypeptide(L)'
;FHTALFMKNFIFFNTQKLQSIINQRQLEKKIGEKIKCIDENQNIDDFLEKTSAQFIIYGIEESIGVFANFGRIGTECAFNEIVKSLVNTQNNYWCKGSWMTILGSFQFPEYQKKLQSLNIHDEADKRLVQQWVSEIDKQVTFLNSKIIRAGKIPIVIGGGHNNAYGNIKGLSLGKNQAINVVNFDAHTDF
;
A
#
# COMPACT_ATOMS: atom_id res chain seq x y z
N PHE A 1 -10.21 18.20 7.63
CA PHE A 1 -9.17 18.85 6.79
C PHE A 1 -7.84 18.06 6.73
N HIS A 2 -7.34 17.49 7.82
CA HIS A 2 -6.03 16.78 7.82
C HIS A 2 -6.02 15.49 6.98
N THR A 3 -7.07 14.69 7.02
CA THR A 3 -7.14 13.41 6.29
C THR A 3 -7.04 13.60 4.77
N ALA A 4 -7.72 14.61 4.21
CA ALA A 4 -7.72 14.87 2.77
C ALA A 4 -6.33 15.24 2.22
N LEU A 5 -5.49 15.94 3.00
CA LEU A 5 -4.13 16.31 2.57
C LEU A 5 -3.20 15.10 2.45
N PHE A 6 -3.26 14.16 3.39
CA PHE A 6 -2.40 12.96 3.41
C PHE A 6 -2.94 11.79 2.58
N MET A 7 -4.18 11.88 2.10
CA MET A 7 -4.81 10.85 1.27
C MET A 7 -5.05 11.32 -0.18
N LYS A 8 -4.49 12.47 -0.59
CA LYS A 8 -4.75 13.07 -1.93
C LYS A 8 -4.36 12.15 -3.09
N ASN A 9 -3.38 11.29 -2.90
CA ASN A 9 -2.87 10.34 -3.89
C ASN A 9 -3.38 8.90 -3.67
N PHE A 10 -4.32 8.71 -2.74
CA PHE A 10 -4.86 7.39 -2.44
C PHE A 10 -6.13 7.12 -3.24
N ILE A 11 -6.12 6.04 -4.00
CA ILE A 11 -7.27 5.56 -4.77
C ILE A 11 -7.84 4.33 -4.07
N PHE A 12 -9.08 4.43 -3.62
CA PHE A 12 -9.77 3.32 -2.98
C PHE A 12 -10.07 2.19 -3.97
N PHE A 13 -9.97 0.96 -3.46
CA PHE A 13 -10.27 -0.25 -4.22
C PHE A 13 -11.75 -0.60 -4.03
N ASN A 14 -12.56 -0.41 -5.06
CA ASN A 14 -14.00 -0.63 -4.97
C ASN A 14 -14.41 -2.06 -5.34
N THR A 15 -15.65 -2.42 -5.01
CA THR A 15 -16.22 -3.73 -5.26
C THR A 15 -16.29 -4.07 -6.76
N GLN A 16 -16.51 -3.08 -7.63
CA GLN A 16 -16.58 -3.31 -9.08
C GLN A 16 -15.21 -3.75 -9.63
N LYS A 17 -14.13 -3.06 -9.22
CA LYS A 17 -12.75 -3.46 -9.58
C LYS A 17 -12.43 -4.85 -9.05
N LEU A 18 -12.83 -5.16 -7.80
CA LEU A 18 -12.63 -6.49 -7.22
C LEU A 18 -13.32 -7.57 -8.08
N GLN A 19 -14.59 -7.38 -8.42
CA GLN A 19 -15.34 -8.34 -9.20
C GLN A 19 -14.77 -8.56 -10.62
N SER A 20 -14.20 -7.52 -11.23
CA SER A 20 -13.64 -7.60 -12.58
C SER A 20 -12.39 -8.47 -12.70
N ILE A 21 -11.70 -8.73 -11.58
CA ILE A 21 -10.44 -9.49 -11.57
C ILE A 21 -10.57 -10.89 -10.93
N ILE A 22 -11.76 -11.25 -10.43
CA ILE A 22 -12.02 -12.59 -9.87
C ILE A 22 -12.43 -13.55 -10.99
N ASN A 23 -11.68 -14.63 -11.14
CA ASN A 23 -12.00 -15.73 -12.03
C ASN A 23 -12.91 -16.73 -11.29
N GLN A 24 -14.22 -16.59 -11.43
CA GLN A 24 -15.18 -17.51 -10.82
C GLN A 24 -15.10 -18.90 -11.46
N ARG A 25 -15.12 -19.94 -10.63
CA ARG A 25 -15.23 -21.33 -11.06
C ARG A 25 -16.30 -22.05 -10.26
N GLN A 26 -17.02 -22.96 -10.92
CA GLN A 26 -17.97 -23.81 -10.22
C GLN A 26 -17.27 -24.65 -9.15
N LEU A 27 -17.94 -24.83 -8.01
CA LEU A 27 -17.47 -25.62 -6.86
C LEU A 27 -16.21 -25.09 -6.14
N GLU A 28 -15.66 -23.96 -6.57
CA GLU A 28 -14.55 -23.29 -5.88
C GLU A 28 -15.03 -21.98 -5.24
N LYS A 29 -14.43 -21.65 -4.11
CA LYS A 29 -14.58 -20.34 -3.47
C LYS A 29 -13.25 -19.64 -3.44
N LYS A 30 -13.17 -18.47 -4.05
CA LYS A 30 -11.97 -17.65 -4.08
C LYS A 30 -11.91 -16.69 -2.89
N ILE A 31 -10.69 -16.31 -2.47
CA ILE A 31 -10.49 -15.30 -1.42
C ILE A 31 -11.23 -14.01 -1.77
N GLY A 32 -11.13 -13.53 -3.01
CA GLY A 32 -11.77 -12.31 -3.47
C GLY A 32 -13.29 -12.29 -3.32
N GLU A 33 -13.97 -13.43 -3.40
CA GLU A 33 -15.42 -13.53 -3.18
C GLU A 33 -15.84 -13.23 -1.72
N LYS A 34 -14.89 -13.21 -0.78
CA LYS A 34 -15.12 -12.99 0.65
C LYS A 34 -14.50 -11.70 1.17
N ILE A 35 -13.68 -11.04 0.39
CA ILE A 35 -13.12 -9.73 0.72
C ILE A 35 -14.23 -8.68 0.67
N LYS A 36 -14.20 -7.76 1.63
CA LYS A 36 -15.04 -6.55 1.63
C LYS A 36 -14.17 -5.36 1.23
N CYS A 37 -14.70 -4.52 0.37
CA CYS A 37 -14.08 -3.24 0.02
C CYS A 37 -14.76 -2.10 0.78
N ILE A 38 -14.11 -0.96 0.83
CA ILE A 38 -14.70 0.28 1.32
C ILE A 38 -15.66 0.83 0.25
N ASP A 39 -16.79 1.38 0.67
CA ASP A 39 -17.71 2.07 -0.24
C ASP A 39 -17.18 3.48 -0.57
N GLU A 40 -17.42 3.96 -1.79
CA GLU A 40 -16.84 5.21 -2.32
C GLU A 40 -17.12 6.46 -1.46
N ASN A 41 -18.25 6.48 -0.75
CA ASN A 41 -18.66 7.59 0.11
C ASN A 41 -18.40 7.33 1.61
N GLN A 42 -17.77 6.22 1.95
CA GLN A 42 -17.55 5.85 3.35
C GLN A 42 -16.30 6.53 3.90
N ASN A 43 -16.40 7.09 5.11
CA ASN A 43 -15.25 7.61 5.81
C ASN A 43 -14.29 6.46 6.20
N ILE A 44 -13.00 6.64 5.97
CA ILE A 44 -11.98 5.61 6.23
C ILE A 44 -11.90 5.25 7.72
N ASP A 45 -12.03 6.21 8.62
CA ASP A 45 -11.94 5.97 10.06
C ASP A 45 -13.14 5.10 10.52
N ASP A 46 -14.34 5.46 10.08
CA ASP A 46 -15.55 4.68 10.33
C ASP A 46 -15.47 3.26 9.76
N PHE A 47 -14.87 3.13 8.56
CA PHE A 47 -14.67 1.83 7.93
C PHE A 47 -13.71 0.96 8.73
N LEU A 48 -12.55 1.51 9.10
CA LEU A 48 -11.52 0.79 9.87
C LEU A 48 -12.02 0.33 11.24
N GLU A 49 -12.86 1.14 11.90
CA GLU A 49 -13.46 0.79 13.19
C GLU A 49 -14.52 -0.32 13.06
N LYS A 50 -15.36 -0.25 12.03
CA LYS A 50 -16.51 -1.15 11.86
C LYS A 50 -16.20 -2.46 11.14
N THR A 51 -15.12 -2.51 10.35
CA THR A 51 -14.80 -3.72 9.59
C THR A 51 -14.37 -4.86 10.50
N SER A 52 -14.89 -6.06 10.22
CA SER A 52 -14.44 -7.30 10.86
C SER A 52 -13.10 -7.81 10.33
N ALA A 53 -12.58 -7.25 9.26
CA ALA A 53 -11.29 -7.62 8.71
C ALA A 53 -10.16 -7.29 9.71
N GLN A 54 -9.24 -8.23 9.87
CA GLN A 54 -8.04 -8.06 10.69
C GLN A 54 -6.90 -7.44 9.88
N PHE A 55 -6.77 -7.85 8.61
CA PHE A 55 -5.70 -7.44 7.72
C PHE A 55 -6.20 -6.39 6.72
N ILE A 56 -5.51 -5.27 6.66
CA ILE A 56 -5.80 -4.18 5.72
C ILE A 56 -4.68 -4.13 4.69
N ILE A 57 -5.01 -4.55 3.47
CA ILE A 57 -4.07 -4.62 2.35
C ILE A 57 -4.14 -3.31 1.58
N TYR A 58 -3.01 -2.67 1.35
CA TYR A 58 -2.92 -1.53 0.44
C TYR A 58 -1.60 -1.50 -0.33
N GLY A 59 -1.61 -0.76 -1.43
CA GLY A 59 -0.47 -0.63 -2.32
C GLY A 59 0.24 0.71 -2.24
N ILE A 60 1.51 0.71 -2.66
CA ILE A 60 2.27 1.92 -2.95
C ILE A 60 2.82 1.75 -4.38
N GLU A 61 2.09 2.30 -5.35
CA GLU A 61 2.40 2.12 -6.77
C GLU A 61 3.41 3.20 -7.22
N GLU A 62 4.69 2.99 -6.85
CA GLU A 62 5.77 3.92 -7.18
C GLU A 62 7.10 3.19 -7.45
N SER A 63 7.94 3.81 -8.25
CA SER A 63 9.35 3.46 -8.49
C SER A 63 10.31 4.61 -8.19
N ILE A 64 9.84 5.63 -7.47
CA ILE A 64 10.57 6.88 -7.22
C ILE A 64 11.77 6.62 -6.33
N GLY A 65 11.57 5.87 -5.23
CA GLY A 65 12.65 5.49 -4.34
C GLY A 65 13.65 4.53 -5.00
N VAL A 66 13.17 3.63 -5.86
CA VAL A 66 14.03 2.73 -6.64
C VAL A 66 14.92 3.53 -7.59
N PHE A 67 14.35 4.50 -8.33
CA PHE A 67 15.11 5.41 -9.18
C PHE A 67 16.13 6.23 -8.38
N ALA A 68 15.73 6.74 -7.21
CA ALA A 68 16.61 7.50 -6.32
C ALA A 68 17.85 6.70 -5.87
N ASN A 69 17.72 5.37 -5.79
CA ASN A 69 18.79 4.44 -5.41
C ASN A 69 19.43 3.74 -6.64
N PHE A 70 19.38 4.36 -7.81
CA PHE A 70 19.94 3.84 -9.07
C PHE A 70 19.38 2.46 -9.47
N GLY A 71 18.23 2.07 -8.93
CA GLY A 71 17.61 0.78 -9.20
C GLY A 71 16.79 0.78 -10.50
N ARG A 72 16.43 -0.42 -10.93
CA ARG A 72 15.57 -0.63 -12.10
C ARG A 72 14.11 -0.38 -11.71
N ILE A 73 13.45 0.57 -12.38
CA ILE A 73 12.02 0.87 -12.20
C ILE A 73 11.14 -0.32 -12.60
N GLY A 74 9.89 -0.38 -12.09
CA GLY A 74 8.91 -1.46 -12.36
C GLY A 74 8.13 -1.89 -11.12
N THR A 75 8.51 -1.42 -9.94
CA THR A 75 7.86 -1.79 -8.66
C THR A 75 6.45 -1.22 -8.52
N GLU A 76 6.09 -0.20 -9.30
CA GLU A 76 4.74 0.39 -9.36
C GLU A 76 3.65 -0.60 -9.78
N CYS A 77 4.02 -1.66 -10.51
CA CYS A 77 3.06 -2.68 -10.98
C CYS A 77 2.75 -3.75 -9.92
N ALA A 78 3.56 -3.87 -8.87
CA ALA A 78 3.54 -5.00 -7.93
C ALA A 78 2.17 -5.17 -7.23
N PHE A 79 1.55 -4.07 -6.80
CA PHE A 79 0.26 -4.13 -6.10
C PHE A 79 -0.83 -4.80 -6.95
N ASN A 80 -1.01 -4.37 -8.18
CA ASN A 80 -2.07 -4.88 -9.04
C ASN A 80 -1.87 -6.36 -9.37
N GLU A 81 -0.64 -6.80 -9.65
CA GLU A 81 -0.34 -8.20 -9.98
C GLU A 81 -0.51 -9.12 -8.75
N ILE A 82 -0.05 -8.69 -7.58
CA ILE A 82 -0.20 -9.46 -6.34
C ILE A 82 -1.67 -9.54 -5.93
N VAL A 83 -2.42 -8.44 -5.98
CA VAL A 83 -3.86 -8.44 -5.68
C VAL A 83 -4.62 -9.37 -6.61
N LYS A 84 -4.35 -9.31 -7.92
CA LYS A 84 -4.96 -10.19 -8.91
C LYS A 84 -4.68 -11.67 -8.61
N SER A 85 -3.48 -12.01 -8.19
CA SER A 85 -3.12 -13.37 -7.79
C SER A 85 -3.83 -13.77 -6.48
N LEU A 86 -3.77 -12.91 -5.45
CA LEU A 86 -4.35 -13.15 -4.14
C LEU A 86 -5.87 -13.42 -4.21
N VAL A 87 -6.62 -12.58 -4.89
CA VAL A 87 -8.09 -12.71 -4.95
C VAL A 87 -8.54 -13.97 -5.67
N ASN A 88 -7.69 -14.55 -6.51
CA ASN A 88 -7.92 -15.80 -7.24
C ASN A 88 -7.41 -17.06 -6.50
N THR A 89 -6.77 -16.90 -5.35
CA THR A 89 -6.40 -18.01 -4.49
C THR A 89 -7.64 -18.63 -3.83
N GLN A 90 -7.62 -19.92 -3.57
CA GLN A 90 -8.73 -20.64 -2.95
C GLN A 90 -8.94 -20.18 -1.51
N ASN A 91 -10.18 -19.81 -1.17
CA ASN A 91 -10.57 -19.51 0.21
C ASN A 91 -10.71 -20.81 0.99
N ASN A 92 -9.98 -20.94 2.09
CA ASN A 92 -9.96 -22.14 2.90
C ASN A 92 -9.90 -21.82 4.41
N TYR A 93 -9.81 -22.85 5.24
CA TYR A 93 -9.79 -22.69 6.70
C TYR A 93 -8.61 -21.84 7.19
N TRP A 94 -7.44 -21.96 6.54
CA TRP A 94 -6.19 -21.32 6.96
C TRP A 94 -6.01 -19.91 6.35
N CYS A 95 -6.70 -19.62 5.26
CA CYS A 95 -6.61 -18.32 4.57
C CYS A 95 -8.01 -17.91 4.11
N LYS A 96 -8.63 -17.01 4.88
CA LYS A 96 -10.01 -16.56 4.66
C LYS A 96 -10.03 -15.13 4.15
N GLY A 97 -10.69 -14.91 3.01
CA GLY A 97 -10.90 -13.57 2.47
C GLY A 97 -11.66 -12.64 3.44
N SER A 98 -12.53 -13.20 4.29
CA SER A 98 -13.25 -12.42 5.32
C SER A 98 -12.35 -11.80 6.40
N TRP A 99 -11.10 -12.24 6.52
CA TRP A 99 -10.11 -11.64 7.41
C TRP A 99 -9.40 -10.44 6.80
N MET A 100 -9.61 -10.18 5.52
CA MET A 100 -8.87 -9.23 4.71
C MET A 100 -9.80 -8.17 4.12
N THR A 101 -9.26 -6.98 3.96
CA THR A 101 -9.82 -5.90 3.14
C THR A 101 -8.73 -5.38 2.22
N ILE A 102 -9.05 -5.18 0.94
CA ILE A 102 -8.21 -4.42 0.02
C ILE A 102 -8.70 -2.98 0.08
N LEU A 103 -7.88 -2.12 0.67
CA LEU A 103 -8.26 -0.72 0.90
C LEU A 103 -8.06 0.13 -0.36
N GLY A 104 -6.97 -0.07 -1.09
CA GLY A 104 -6.59 0.71 -2.26
C GLY A 104 -5.10 0.84 -2.42
N SER A 105 -4.66 1.89 -3.12
CA SER A 105 -3.25 2.17 -3.31
C SER A 105 -2.94 3.66 -3.41
N PHE A 106 -1.75 4.04 -2.97
CA PHE A 106 -1.16 5.33 -3.33
C PHE A 106 -0.65 5.29 -4.75
N GLN A 107 -0.99 6.29 -5.55
CA GLN A 107 -0.58 6.41 -6.95
C GLN A 107 0.00 7.80 -7.21
N PHE A 108 1.13 7.83 -7.91
CA PHE A 108 1.90 9.07 -8.16
C PHE A 108 2.16 9.26 -9.65
N PRO A 109 1.12 9.33 -10.51
CA PRO A 109 1.29 9.36 -11.97
C PRO A 109 2.12 10.54 -12.47
N GLU A 110 1.98 11.71 -11.84
CA GLU A 110 2.75 12.90 -12.19
C GLU A 110 4.25 12.73 -11.92
N TYR A 111 4.59 12.11 -10.79
CA TYR A 111 5.99 11.83 -10.46
C TYR A 111 6.58 10.76 -11.38
N GLN A 112 5.85 9.67 -11.60
CA GLN A 112 6.26 8.59 -12.49
C GLN A 112 6.52 9.08 -13.92
N LYS A 113 5.64 9.95 -14.44
CA LYS A 113 5.84 10.55 -15.76
C LYS A 113 7.10 11.41 -15.82
N LYS A 114 7.35 12.21 -14.79
CA LYS A 114 8.55 13.08 -14.74
C LYS A 114 9.83 12.29 -14.58
N LEU A 115 9.85 11.13 -13.90
CA LEU A 115 11.05 10.30 -13.75
C LEU A 115 11.75 10.00 -15.07
N GLN A 116 10.99 9.83 -16.17
CA GLN A 116 11.55 9.52 -17.49
C GLN A 116 12.45 10.62 -18.06
N SER A 117 12.31 11.85 -17.57
CA SER A 117 13.08 13.02 -18.02
C SER A 117 14.18 13.44 -17.03
N LEU A 118 14.27 12.79 -15.87
CA LEU A 118 15.25 13.15 -14.85
C LEU A 118 16.56 12.38 -15.00
N ASN A 119 17.63 13.03 -14.56
CA ASN A 119 18.96 12.43 -14.43
C ASN A 119 19.37 12.40 -12.95
N ILE A 120 19.36 11.23 -12.32
CA ILE A 120 19.69 11.07 -10.91
C ILE A 120 21.12 11.51 -10.53
N HIS A 121 22.01 11.65 -11.51
CA HIS A 121 23.34 12.20 -11.31
C HIS A 121 23.37 13.74 -11.29
N ASP A 122 22.29 14.40 -11.70
CA ASP A 122 22.13 15.85 -11.54
C ASP A 122 21.63 16.17 -10.12
N GLU A 123 22.29 17.11 -9.46
CA GLU A 123 21.99 17.46 -8.07
C GLU A 123 20.61 18.11 -7.88
N ALA A 124 20.09 18.82 -8.89
CA ALA A 124 18.75 19.43 -8.81
C ALA A 124 17.68 18.35 -8.94
N ASP A 125 17.83 17.43 -9.90
CA ASP A 125 16.93 16.29 -10.09
C ASP A 125 16.94 15.36 -8.88
N LYS A 126 18.10 15.08 -8.33
CA LYS A 126 18.25 14.27 -7.11
C LYS A 126 17.51 14.89 -5.92
N ARG A 127 17.63 16.20 -5.69
CA ARG A 127 16.89 16.90 -4.64
C ARG A 127 15.39 16.84 -4.86
N LEU A 128 14.93 16.97 -6.08
CA LEU A 128 13.52 16.87 -6.43
C LEU A 128 12.96 15.46 -6.10
N VAL A 129 13.68 14.42 -6.48
CA VAL A 129 13.30 13.02 -6.18
C VAL A 129 13.28 12.76 -4.67
N GLN A 130 14.25 13.27 -3.92
CA GLN A 130 14.26 13.17 -2.45
C GLN A 130 13.06 13.86 -1.80
N GLN A 131 12.62 15.00 -2.34
CA GLN A 131 11.40 15.68 -1.87
C GLN A 131 10.16 14.81 -2.10
N TRP A 132 10.04 14.18 -3.27
CA TRP A 132 8.92 13.27 -3.57
C TRP A 132 8.90 12.05 -2.64
N VAL A 133 10.06 11.42 -2.40
CA VAL A 133 10.18 10.32 -1.43
C VAL A 133 9.69 10.78 -0.06
N SER A 134 10.12 11.96 0.41
CA SER A 134 9.67 12.51 1.70
C SER A 134 8.16 12.77 1.77
N GLU A 135 7.52 13.15 0.64
CA GLU A 135 6.06 13.31 0.57
C GLU A 135 5.33 11.96 0.62
N ILE A 136 5.86 10.95 -0.06
CA ILE A 136 5.34 9.58 -0.01
C ILE A 136 5.41 9.05 1.42
N ASP A 137 6.56 9.19 2.08
CA ASP A 137 6.78 8.76 3.45
C ASP A 137 5.76 9.34 4.44
N LYS A 138 5.41 10.61 4.28
CA LYS A 138 4.39 11.27 5.11
C LYS A 138 3.01 10.63 4.92
N GLN A 139 2.63 10.34 3.68
CA GLN A 139 1.33 9.75 3.34
C GLN A 139 1.25 8.30 3.85
N VAL A 140 2.29 7.51 3.64
CA VAL A 140 2.40 6.11 4.11
C VAL A 140 2.38 6.07 5.66
N THR A 141 3.16 6.93 6.32
CA THR A 141 3.18 7.06 7.78
C THR A 141 1.78 7.35 8.33
N PHE A 142 1.07 8.30 7.70
CA PHE A 142 -0.27 8.68 8.13
C PHE A 142 -1.26 7.52 8.04
N LEU A 143 -1.34 6.85 6.88
CA LEU A 143 -2.27 5.74 6.67
C LEU A 143 -1.96 4.56 7.61
N ASN A 144 -0.70 4.16 7.72
CA ASN A 144 -0.30 3.10 8.64
C ASN A 144 -0.66 3.42 10.09
N SER A 145 -0.42 4.65 10.54
CA SER A 145 -0.77 5.03 11.91
C SER A 145 -2.28 4.94 12.17
N LYS A 146 -3.12 5.26 11.19
CA LYS A 146 -4.59 5.09 11.29
C LYS A 146 -5.00 3.63 11.38
N ILE A 147 -4.48 2.79 10.48
CA ILE A 147 -4.78 1.35 10.46
C ILE A 147 -4.40 0.71 11.82
N ILE A 148 -3.22 1.03 12.33
CA ILE A 148 -2.73 0.50 13.61
C ILE A 148 -3.56 1.00 14.79
N ARG A 149 -3.97 2.27 14.82
CA ARG A 149 -4.85 2.81 15.90
C ARG A 149 -6.21 2.14 15.91
N ALA A 150 -6.73 1.74 14.76
CA ALA A 150 -7.96 0.95 14.65
C ALA A 150 -7.79 -0.52 15.07
N GLY A 151 -6.61 -0.93 15.57
CA GLY A 151 -6.32 -2.31 15.99
C GLY A 151 -6.16 -3.29 14.83
N LYS A 152 -5.91 -2.80 13.62
CA LYS A 152 -5.75 -3.62 12.42
C LYS A 152 -4.28 -3.81 12.06
N ILE A 153 -4.01 -4.79 11.21
CA ILE A 153 -2.66 -5.13 10.73
C ILE A 153 -2.55 -4.70 9.26
N PRO A 154 -1.72 -3.70 8.93
CA PRO A 154 -1.47 -3.34 7.56
C PRO A 154 -0.62 -4.40 6.86
N ILE A 155 -0.97 -4.75 5.63
CA ILE A 155 -0.16 -5.49 4.67
C ILE A 155 0.10 -4.56 3.50
N VAL A 156 1.34 -4.11 3.36
CA VAL A 156 1.74 -3.12 2.38
C VAL A 156 2.44 -3.80 1.22
N ILE A 157 2.00 -3.51 0.00
CA ILE A 157 2.51 -4.15 -1.21
C ILE A 157 3.09 -3.11 -2.16
N GLY A 158 4.30 -3.35 -2.61
CA GLY A 158 4.94 -2.63 -3.70
C GLY A 158 5.63 -1.34 -3.28
N GLY A 159 6.10 -0.63 -4.30
CA GLY A 159 7.00 0.48 -4.19
C GLY A 159 8.45 0.06 -3.92
N GLY A 160 9.33 1.03 -3.80
CA GLY A 160 10.72 0.80 -3.42
C GLY A 160 10.87 0.48 -1.92
N HIS A 161 12.03 -0.04 -1.54
CA HIS A 161 12.35 -0.35 -0.14
C HIS A 161 12.35 0.91 0.77
N ASN A 162 12.53 2.11 0.20
CA ASN A 162 12.35 3.39 0.91
C ASN A 162 11.05 3.46 1.71
N ASN A 163 9.98 2.81 1.26
CA ASN A 163 8.68 2.79 1.94
C ASN A 163 8.71 2.11 3.31
N ALA A 164 9.77 1.34 3.62
CA ALA A 164 10.00 0.78 4.96
C ALA A 164 10.01 1.88 6.03
N TYR A 165 10.58 3.06 5.74
CA TYR A 165 10.58 4.18 6.68
C TYR A 165 9.16 4.62 7.07
N GLY A 166 8.30 4.88 6.09
CA GLY A 166 6.90 5.28 6.34
C GLY A 166 6.11 4.19 7.07
N ASN A 167 6.36 2.94 6.76
CA ASN A 167 5.72 1.78 7.41
C ASN A 167 6.13 1.67 8.89
N ILE A 168 7.42 1.70 9.18
CA ILE A 168 7.98 1.59 10.54
C ILE A 168 7.54 2.78 11.39
N LYS A 169 7.67 3.99 10.86
CA LYS A 169 7.27 5.22 11.55
C LYS A 169 5.76 5.23 11.83
N GLY A 170 4.95 4.83 10.86
CA GLY A 170 3.50 4.72 11.02
C GLY A 170 3.10 3.73 12.11
N LEU A 171 3.77 2.57 12.17
CA LEU A 171 3.57 1.57 13.22
C LEU A 171 3.94 2.13 14.62
N SER A 172 5.10 2.75 14.75
CA SER A 172 5.54 3.36 16.00
C SER A 172 4.58 4.45 16.48
N LEU A 173 4.16 5.35 15.61
CA LEU A 173 3.19 6.41 15.92
C LEU A 173 1.79 5.85 16.23
N GLY A 174 1.35 4.81 15.53
CA GLY A 174 0.07 4.17 15.77
C GLY A 174 0.00 3.51 17.14
N LYS A 175 1.08 2.84 17.56
CA LYS A 175 1.20 2.19 18.88
C LYS A 175 1.68 3.12 20.00
N ASN A 176 2.16 4.31 19.65
CA ASN A 176 2.77 5.27 20.58
C ASN A 176 3.91 4.66 21.41
N GLN A 177 4.79 3.89 20.78
CA GLN A 177 5.92 3.22 21.43
C GLN A 177 7.05 2.90 20.44
N ALA A 178 8.25 2.62 20.95
CA ALA A 178 9.32 2.01 20.18
C ALA A 178 8.91 0.60 19.72
N ILE A 179 9.36 0.20 18.54
CA ILE A 179 9.03 -1.10 17.93
C ILE A 179 10.28 -1.83 17.52
N ASN A 180 10.22 -3.16 17.51
CA ASN A 180 11.25 -3.99 16.91
C ASN A 180 10.90 -4.22 15.43
N VAL A 181 11.94 -4.29 14.59
CA VAL A 181 11.81 -4.53 13.15
C VAL A 181 12.63 -5.74 12.79
N VAL A 182 12.07 -6.61 11.96
CA VAL A 182 12.79 -7.72 11.33
C VAL A 182 12.79 -7.45 9.82
N ASN A 183 13.99 -7.43 9.22
CA ASN A 183 14.17 -7.28 7.78
C ASN A 183 14.60 -8.62 7.17
N PHE A 184 13.90 -9.06 6.11
CA PHE A 184 14.27 -10.19 5.27
C PHE A 184 14.65 -9.65 3.90
N ASP A 185 15.91 -9.30 3.74
CA ASP A 185 16.48 -8.69 2.55
C ASP A 185 17.80 -9.34 2.16
N ALA A 186 18.16 -9.27 0.88
CA ALA A 186 19.47 -9.71 0.39
C ALA A 186 20.61 -8.77 0.82
N HIS A 187 20.29 -7.54 1.26
CA HIS A 187 21.22 -6.50 1.67
C HIS A 187 20.96 -6.12 3.12
N THR A 188 21.96 -5.55 3.79
CA THR A 188 21.86 -5.14 5.20
C THR A 188 21.07 -3.86 5.41
N ASP A 189 21.07 -2.95 4.43
CA ASP A 189 20.45 -1.60 4.45
C ASP A 189 20.96 -0.68 5.59
N PHE A 190 22.17 -0.94 6.08
CA PHE A 190 22.87 -0.15 7.12
C PHE A 190 24.21 0.37 6.58
#